data_b750f0480337eb2682481483338db858
#
_entry.id   b750f0480337eb2682481483338db858
#
_cell.length_a   1.000
_cell.length_b   1.000
_cell.length_c   1.000
_cell.angle_alpha   90.00
_cell.angle_beta   90.00
_cell.angle_gamma   90.00
#
_symmetry.space_group_name_H-M   'P 1'
#
loop_
_entity.id
_entity.type
_entity.pdbx_description
1 polymer ?
#
loop_
_entity_poly.entity_id
_entity_poly.type
_entity_poly.pdbx_seq_one_letter_code
_entity_poly.pdbx_strand_id
1 'polypeptide(L)'
;MLFDEVIGHMRERLEIPDPGEIPLVDRLRTSVREGVDYHPYLPREDGRLPMSDFGGVHRYNVTGLFHDMWGFPSENPKVVHDLLRHLVDKIESHVDEVTRYREHHIDDAEMLLISYGSAARSALHMVTDRRKHGEKVGLLELQTLWPFPAAMVREKTRNARYIVVVEMNMGQVLQSVKTAV
;
A
#
# COMPACT_ATOMS: atom_id res chain seq x y z
N MET A 1 -8.06 5.52 5.10
CA MET A 1 -6.84 5.64 5.92
C MET A 1 -6.86 4.47 6.90
N LEU A 2 -5.74 3.76 7.02
CA LEU A 2 -5.57 2.66 7.98
C LEU A 2 -4.49 3.08 8.96
N PHE A 3 -4.71 2.84 10.26
CA PHE A 3 -3.74 3.11 11.33
C PHE A 3 -4.02 2.19 12.51
N ASP A 4 -3.01 2.00 13.35
CA ASP A 4 -3.15 1.20 14.57
C ASP A 4 -4.12 1.88 15.55
N GLU A 5 -4.90 1.09 16.28
CA GLU A 5 -5.86 1.60 17.26
C GLU A 5 -5.20 2.56 18.27
N VAL A 6 -4.02 2.23 18.74
CA VAL A 6 -3.26 3.07 19.70
C VAL A 6 -3.02 4.48 19.17
N ILE A 7 -2.78 4.64 17.87
CA ILE A 7 -2.59 5.96 17.24
C ILE A 7 -3.88 6.78 17.32
N GLY A 8 -5.06 6.13 17.15
CA GLY A 8 -6.36 6.80 17.27
C GLY A 8 -6.67 7.30 18.69
N HIS A 9 -6.03 6.76 19.71
CA HIS A 9 -6.21 7.12 21.12
C HIS A 9 -5.09 8.00 21.69
N MET A 10 -3.97 8.14 20.98
CA MET A 10 -2.84 8.96 21.42
C MET A 10 -3.19 10.45 21.38
N ARG A 11 -2.64 11.17 22.36
CA ARG A 11 -2.66 12.63 22.38
C ARG A 11 -1.26 13.12 22.04
N GLU A 12 -1.11 13.65 20.84
CA GLU A 12 0.14 14.21 20.32
C GLU A 12 -0.09 15.61 19.77
N ARG A 13 0.95 16.44 19.83
CA ARG A 13 0.95 17.68 19.06
C ARG A 13 1.08 17.33 17.58
N LEU A 14 0.13 17.78 16.79
CA LEU A 14 0.15 17.65 15.33
C LEU A 14 0.31 19.04 14.71
N GLU A 15 1.16 19.11 13.70
CA GLU A 15 1.22 20.26 12.81
C GLU A 15 0.32 19.95 11.62
N ILE A 16 -0.75 20.70 11.48
CA ILE A 16 -1.69 20.58 10.37
C ILE A 16 -1.22 21.54 9.29
N PRO A 17 -0.83 21.04 8.09
CA PRO A 17 -0.41 21.91 7.01
C PRO A 17 -1.57 22.79 6.53
N ASP A 18 -1.26 23.95 5.98
CA ASP A 18 -2.27 24.79 5.36
C ASP A 18 -2.92 24.05 4.18
N PRO A 19 -4.23 24.23 3.93
CA PRO A 19 -4.93 23.54 2.84
C PRO A 19 -4.26 23.70 1.46
N GLY A 20 -3.59 24.80 1.20
CA GLY A 20 -2.86 25.04 -0.04
C GLY A 20 -1.53 24.27 -0.15
N GLU A 21 -1.01 23.73 0.95
CA GLU A 21 0.23 22.94 0.98
C GLU A 21 -0.04 21.44 0.79
N ILE A 22 -1.30 21.02 0.86
CA ILE A 22 -1.69 19.62 0.71
C ILE A 22 -1.81 19.31 -0.79
N PRO A 23 -0.96 18.43 -1.35
CA PRO A 23 -1.08 18.01 -2.74
C PRO A 23 -2.37 17.20 -2.92
N LEU A 24 -3.29 17.72 -3.73
CA LEU A 24 -4.51 17.02 -4.09
C LEU A 24 -4.31 16.24 -5.39
N VAL A 25 -4.61 14.95 -5.36
CA VAL A 25 -4.62 14.10 -6.54
C VAL A 25 -6.05 13.69 -6.83
N ASP A 26 -6.62 14.26 -7.88
CA ASP A 26 -7.96 13.90 -8.34
C ASP A 26 -7.96 12.55 -9.05
N ARG A 27 -9.09 11.85 -8.95
CA ARG A 27 -9.33 10.67 -9.77
C ARG A 27 -9.42 11.06 -11.26
N LEU A 28 -9.11 10.09 -12.11
CA LEU A 28 -9.36 10.24 -13.53
C LEU A 28 -10.88 10.33 -13.78
N ARG A 29 -11.34 11.44 -14.35
CA ARG A 29 -12.74 11.65 -14.72
C ARG A 29 -12.96 11.24 -16.16
N THR A 30 -14.19 10.79 -16.47
CA THR A 30 -14.57 10.51 -17.85
C THR A 30 -14.68 11.81 -18.64
N SER A 31 -14.23 11.77 -19.90
CA SER A 31 -14.44 12.82 -20.90
C SER A 31 -15.60 12.51 -21.87
N VAL A 32 -16.27 11.37 -21.65
CA VAL A 32 -17.41 10.97 -22.48
C VAL A 32 -18.57 11.96 -22.27
N ARG A 33 -19.12 12.46 -23.38
CA ARG A 33 -20.21 13.45 -23.36
C ARG A 33 -21.55 12.76 -23.06
N GLU A 34 -22.51 13.56 -22.59
CA GLU A 34 -23.89 13.11 -22.44
C GLU A 34 -24.44 12.55 -23.77
N GLY A 35 -25.18 11.45 -23.68
CA GLY A 35 -25.76 10.76 -24.85
C GLY A 35 -24.79 9.84 -25.61
N VAL A 36 -23.55 9.71 -25.16
CA VAL A 36 -22.57 8.74 -25.65
C VAL A 36 -22.43 7.61 -24.65
N ASP A 37 -22.25 6.38 -25.14
CA ASP A 37 -22.09 5.20 -24.30
C ASP A 37 -20.86 5.34 -23.38
N TYR A 38 -21.12 5.25 -22.08
CA TYR A 38 -20.12 5.28 -21.05
C TYR A 38 -19.91 3.88 -20.47
N HIS A 39 -18.64 3.45 -20.42
CA HIS A 39 -18.25 2.14 -19.92
C HIS A 39 -17.49 2.28 -18.60
N PRO A 40 -18.18 2.19 -17.45
CA PRO A 40 -17.55 2.44 -16.12
C PRO A 40 -16.48 1.43 -15.75
N TYR A 41 -16.53 0.21 -16.28
CA TYR A 41 -15.60 -0.87 -15.97
C TYR A 41 -14.67 -1.24 -17.12
N LEU A 42 -14.59 -0.39 -18.17
CA LEU A 42 -13.62 -0.55 -19.24
C LEU A 42 -12.34 0.24 -18.90
N PRO A 43 -11.22 -0.43 -18.58
CA PRO A 43 -9.98 0.26 -18.26
C PRO A 43 -9.34 0.88 -19.50
N ARG A 44 -8.59 1.97 -19.30
CA ARG A 44 -7.70 2.53 -20.30
C ARG A 44 -6.44 1.67 -20.43
N GLU A 45 -5.58 2.00 -21.38
CA GLU A 45 -4.29 1.33 -21.58
C GLU A 45 -3.40 1.34 -20.32
N ASP A 46 -3.51 2.39 -19.51
CA ASP A 46 -2.80 2.55 -18.22
C ASP A 46 -3.49 1.83 -17.05
N GLY A 47 -4.51 1.03 -17.30
CA GLY A 47 -5.27 0.28 -16.30
C GLY A 47 -6.23 1.11 -15.45
N ARG A 48 -6.29 2.44 -15.60
CA ARG A 48 -7.20 3.29 -14.82
C ARG A 48 -8.59 3.32 -15.42
N LEU A 49 -9.59 3.33 -14.54
CA LEU A 49 -11.00 3.49 -14.92
C LEU A 49 -11.37 4.98 -14.87
N PRO A 50 -11.77 5.60 -16.00
CA PRO A 50 -12.31 6.96 -15.96
C PRO A 50 -13.70 6.92 -15.34
N MET A 51 -13.88 7.60 -14.22
CA MET A 51 -15.13 7.59 -13.46
C MET A 51 -15.97 8.82 -13.72
N SER A 52 -17.28 8.62 -13.77
CA SER A 52 -18.25 9.70 -13.74
C SER A 52 -18.51 10.16 -12.30
N ASP A 53 -18.85 11.43 -12.14
CA ASP A 53 -19.23 11.98 -10.84
C ASP A 53 -20.63 11.47 -10.43
N PHE A 54 -20.86 11.29 -9.14
CA PHE A 54 -22.21 11.03 -8.61
C PHE A 54 -23.09 12.24 -8.87
N GLY A 55 -24.29 11.99 -9.39
CA GLY A 55 -25.19 13.06 -9.82
C GLY A 55 -24.83 13.71 -11.16
N GLY A 56 -23.80 13.21 -11.84
CA GLY A 56 -23.43 13.60 -13.19
C GLY A 56 -24.37 13.04 -14.28
N VAL A 57 -23.99 13.23 -15.54
CA VAL A 57 -24.80 12.86 -16.71
C VAL A 57 -24.83 11.35 -16.98
N HIS A 58 -23.84 10.62 -16.48
CA HIS A 58 -23.75 9.17 -16.68
C HIS A 58 -24.20 8.43 -15.42
N ARG A 59 -24.97 7.36 -15.63
CA ARG A 59 -25.41 6.43 -14.58
C ARG A 59 -24.63 5.13 -14.71
N TYR A 60 -24.25 4.56 -13.58
CA TYR A 60 -23.58 3.26 -13.53
C TYR A 60 -23.85 2.59 -12.18
N ASN A 61 -23.70 1.27 -12.14
CA ASN A 61 -23.90 0.49 -10.93
C ASN A 61 -22.56 0.31 -10.20
N VAL A 62 -22.61 0.44 -8.86
CA VAL A 62 -21.53 0.08 -7.95
C VAL A 62 -22.11 -0.85 -6.90
N THR A 63 -21.79 -2.13 -6.96
CA THR A 63 -22.32 -3.16 -6.04
C THR A 63 -21.20 -4.10 -5.60
N GLY A 64 -21.50 -5.06 -4.74
CA GLY A 64 -20.58 -6.13 -4.36
C GLY A 64 -20.45 -7.26 -5.39
N LEU A 65 -21.08 -7.14 -6.56
CA LEU A 65 -21.03 -8.14 -7.62
C LEU A 65 -19.96 -7.83 -8.64
N PHE A 66 -19.61 -8.80 -9.49
CA PHE A 66 -18.79 -8.56 -10.68
C PHE A 66 -19.64 -7.86 -11.75
N HIS A 67 -19.03 -6.94 -12.49
CA HIS A 67 -19.73 -6.15 -13.50
C HIS A 67 -19.06 -6.31 -14.87
N ASP A 68 -19.89 -6.27 -15.91
CA ASP A 68 -19.41 -6.11 -17.27
C ASP A 68 -18.97 -4.65 -17.55
N MET A 69 -18.49 -4.40 -18.75
CA MET A 69 -18.02 -3.07 -19.14
C MET A 69 -19.10 -1.98 -19.06
N TRP A 70 -20.36 -2.35 -19.18
CA TRP A 70 -21.50 -1.45 -19.09
C TRP A 70 -21.95 -1.14 -17.66
N GLY A 71 -21.40 -1.87 -16.68
CA GLY A 71 -21.73 -1.72 -15.27
C GLY A 71 -22.88 -2.60 -14.80
N PHE A 72 -23.31 -3.59 -15.57
CA PHE A 72 -24.31 -4.54 -15.14
C PHE A 72 -23.66 -5.76 -14.48
N PRO A 73 -24.32 -6.35 -13.47
CA PRO A 73 -23.86 -7.58 -12.87
C PRO A 73 -23.68 -8.70 -13.90
N SER A 74 -22.59 -9.44 -13.79
CA SER A 74 -22.27 -10.53 -14.72
C SER A 74 -21.67 -11.72 -13.99
N GLU A 75 -22.16 -12.91 -14.31
CA GLU A 75 -21.61 -14.20 -13.87
C GLU A 75 -20.82 -14.90 -15.00
N ASN A 76 -20.63 -14.22 -16.13
CA ASN A 76 -19.83 -14.79 -17.23
C ASN A 76 -18.40 -15.02 -16.78
N PRO A 77 -17.88 -16.28 -16.83
CA PRO A 77 -16.55 -16.60 -16.31
C PRO A 77 -15.43 -15.79 -16.92
N LYS A 78 -15.52 -15.45 -18.21
CA LYS A 78 -14.50 -14.61 -18.88
C LYS A 78 -14.52 -13.18 -18.35
N VAL A 79 -15.69 -12.57 -18.19
CA VAL A 79 -15.83 -11.21 -17.65
C VAL A 79 -15.29 -11.15 -16.23
N VAL A 80 -15.64 -12.12 -15.39
CA VAL A 80 -15.17 -12.22 -14.00
C VAL A 80 -13.65 -12.38 -13.96
N HIS A 81 -13.10 -13.29 -14.78
CA HIS A 81 -11.65 -13.53 -14.87
C HIS A 81 -10.90 -12.24 -15.28
N ASP A 82 -11.35 -11.59 -16.37
CA ASP A 82 -10.70 -10.40 -16.89
C ASP A 82 -10.73 -9.23 -15.87
N LEU A 83 -11.85 -9.07 -15.16
CA LEU A 83 -11.98 -8.08 -14.10
C LEU A 83 -11.04 -8.36 -12.91
N LEU A 84 -11.00 -9.61 -12.43
CA LEU A 84 -10.12 -10.00 -11.34
C LEU A 84 -8.63 -9.81 -11.71
N ARG A 85 -8.25 -10.24 -12.91
CA ARG A 85 -6.89 -10.02 -13.43
C ARG A 85 -6.56 -8.54 -13.46
N HIS A 86 -7.44 -7.71 -14.00
CA HIS A 86 -7.24 -6.27 -14.03
C HIS A 86 -7.05 -5.67 -12.63
N LEU A 87 -7.86 -6.09 -11.65
CA LEU A 87 -7.77 -5.60 -10.26
C LEU A 87 -6.42 -5.94 -9.60
N VAL A 88 -5.87 -7.10 -9.89
CA VAL A 88 -4.57 -7.55 -9.36
C VAL A 88 -3.43 -6.88 -10.14
N ASP A 89 -3.41 -7.03 -11.46
CA ASP A 89 -2.30 -6.61 -12.31
C ASP A 89 -2.04 -5.10 -12.23
N LYS A 90 -3.08 -4.26 -12.12
CA LYS A 90 -2.91 -2.80 -11.98
C LYS A 90 -2.17 -2.37 -10.72
N ILE A 91 -2.08 -3.22 -9.71
CA ILE A 91 -1.35 -2.93 -8.47
C ILE A 91 0.00 -3.65 -8.50
N GLU A 92 0.03 -4.94 -8.86
CA GLU A 92 1.26 -5.73 -8.85
C GLU A 92 2.29 -5.28 -9.88
N SER A 93 1.84 -4.80 -11.05
CA SER A 93 2.73 -4.23 -12.05
C SER A 93 3.39 -2.91 -11.63
N HIS A 94 2.90 -2.27 -10.57
CA HIS A 94 3.39 -0.98 -10.07
C HIS A 94 3.97 -1.09 -8.64
N VAL A 95 4.37 -2.29 -8.21
CA VAL A 95 4.87 -2.53 -6.85
C VAL A 95 6.01 -1.58 -6.47
N ASP A 96 6.94 -1.32 -7.38
CA ASP A 96 8.08 -0.43 -7.12
C ASP A 96 7.65 1.03 -6.97
N GLU A 97 6.62 1.45 -7.70
CA GLU A 97 6.10 2.82 -7.62
C GLU A 97 5.34 3.09 -6.32
N VAL A 98 4.64 2.08 -5.79
CA VAL A 98 3.83 2.22 -4.57
C VAL A 98 4.60 1.84 -3.30
N THR A 99 5.75 1.17 -3.44
CA THR A 99 6.58 0.80 -2.29
C THR A 99 7.13 2.03 -1.60
N ARG A 100 6.87 2.13 -0.29
CA ARG A 100 7.42 3.16 0.60
C ARG A 100 7.97 2.49 1.85
N TYR A 101 9.17 2.92 2.25
CA TYR A 101 9.87 2.42 3.43
C TYR A 101 10.86 3.49 3.93
N ARG A 102 11.39 3.29 5.12
CA ARG A 102 12.50 4.07 5.67
C ARG A 102 13.58 3.14 6.18
N GLU A 103 14.80 3.58 6.05
CA GLU A 103 15.99 2.86 6.48
C GLU A 103 16.64 3.60 7.66
N HIS A 104 16.97 2.86 8.70
CA HIS A 104 17.65 3.38 9.86
C HIS A 104 18.85 2.47 10.19
N HIS A 105 20.05 2.92 9.90
CA HIS A 105 21.30 2.21 10.20
C HIS A 105 21.36 0.78 9.64
N ILE A 106 20.93 0.55 8.40
CA ILE A 106 20.86 -0.80 7.83
C ILE A 106 22.17 -1.26 7.19
N ASP A 107 23.05 -0.33 6.73
CA ASP A 107 24.20 -0.63 5.88
C ASP A 107 25.21 -1.59 6.56
N ASP A 108 25.44 -1.45 7.85
CA ASP A 108 26.36 -2.25 8.66
C ASP A 108 25.65 -3.10 9.72
N ALA A 109 24.32 -3.25 9.62
CA ALA A 109 23.55 -3.95 10.62
C ALA A 109 23.80 -5.47 10.58
N GLU A 110 24.21 -6.04 11.71
CA GLU A 110 24.26 -7.49 11.91
C GLU A 110 22.89 -8.03 12.34
N MET A 111 22.12 -7.25 13.10
CA MET A 111 20.72 -7.50 13.41
C MET A 111 19.85 -6.44 12.75
N LEU A 112 18.93 -6.87 11.91
CA LEU A 112 17.99 -5.99 11.24
C LEU A 112 16.57 -6.23 11.76
N LEU A 113 15.99 -5.19 12.33
CA LEU A 113 14.58 -5.19 12.67
C LEU A 113 13.76 -4.82 11.42
N ILE A 114 12.62 -5.49 11.24
CA ILE A 114 11.60 -5.10 10.27
C ILE A 114 10.34 -4.77 11.05
N SER A 115 9.79 -3.58 10.86
CA SER A 115 8.60 -3.15 11.58
C SER A 115 7.79 -2.16 10.77
N TYR A 116 6.58 -1.85 11.23
CA TYR A 116 5.66 -0.91 10.60
C TYR A 116 4.72 -0.30 11.63
N GLY A 117 4.03 0.78 11.24
CA GLY A 117 3.05 1.45 12.09
C GLY A 117 3.60 1.90 13.44
N SER A 118 2.80 1.79 14.48
CA SER A 118 3.19 2.22 15.84
C SER A 118 4.35 1.39 16.41
N ALA A 119 4.47 0.12 16.07
CA ALA A 119 5.55 -0.75 16.53
C ALA A 119 6.92 -0.26 16.01
N ALA A 120 6.99 0.33 14.80
CA ALA A 120 8.21 0.88 14.25
C ALA A 120 8.79 2.02 15.10
N ARG A 121 7.97 2.82 15.79
CA ARG A 121 8.43 3.88 16.69
C ARG A 121 9.21 3.30 17.88
N SER A 122 8.70 2.22 18.48
CA SER A 122 9.38 1.52 19.57
C SER A 122 10.64 0.80 19.08
N ALA A 123 10.59 0.19 17.90
CA ALA A 123 11.75 -0.45 17.28
C ALA A 123 12.86 0.57 16.98
N LEU A 124 12.52 1.76 16.47
CA LEU A 124 13.47 2.83 16.22
C LEU A 124 14.14 3.33 17.51
N HIS A 125 13.36 3.46 18.59
CA HIS A 125 13.92 3.82 19.89
C HIS A 125 14.95 2.79 20.36
N MET A 126 14.63 1.51 20.25
CA MET A 126 15.53 0.42 20.61
C MET A 126 16.82 0.43 19.75
N VAL A 127 16.69 0.60 18.44
CA VAL A 127 17.84 0.73 17.54
C VAL A 127 18.74 1.89 17.95
N THR A 128 18.14 3.06 18.18
CA THR A 128 18.88 4.27 18.59
C THR A 128 19.64 4.06 19.91
N ASP A 129 19.03 3.37 20.86
CA ASP A 129 19.66 3.07 22.15
C ASP A 129 20.81 2.07 22.02
N ARG A 130 20.61 0.96 21.30
CA ARG A 130 21.62 -0.07 21.05
C ARG A 130 22.83 0.47 20.28
N ARG A 131 22.59 1.35 19.30
CA ARG A 131 23.67 2.03 18.56
C ARG A 131 24.56 2.88 19.47
N LYS A 132 24.03 3.55 20.50
CA LYS A 132 24.84 4.27 21.50
C LYS A 132 25.80 3.36 22.25
N HIS A 133 25.48 2.08 22.39
CA HIS A 133 26.30 1.06 23.01
C HIS A 133 27.22 0.32 22.03
N GLY A 134 27.30 0.79 20.79
CA GLY A 134 28.18 0.21 19.74
C GLY A 134 27.64 -1.05 19.07
N GLU A 135 26.38 -1.43 19.30
CA GLU A 135 25.77 -2.60 18.68
C GLU A 135 25.32 -2.28 17.24
N LYS A 136 25.56 -3.21 16.32
CA LYS A 136 25.22 -3.08 14.89
C LYS A 136 23.77 -3.53 14.64
N VAL A 137 22.82 -2.73 15.09
CA VAL A 137 21.38 -2.96 14.90
C VAL A 137 20.81 -1.93 13.95
N GLY A 138 19.98 -2.35 13.02
CA GLY A 138 19.26 -1.48 12.08
C GLY A 138 17.76 -1.72 12.10
N LEU A 139 17.00 -0.82 11.44
CA LEU A 139 15.57 -0.95 11.26
C LEU A 139 15.21 -0.66 9.80
N LEU A 140 14.49 -1.58 9.19
CA LEU A 140 13.73 -1.39 7.97
C LEU A 140 12.27 -1.13 8.36
N GLU A 141 11.84 0.13 8.26
CA GLU A 141 10.47 0.55 8.54
C GLU A 141 9.63 0.45 7.26
N LEU A 142 8.72 -0.50 7.21
CA LEU A 142 7.79 -0.66 6.08
C LEU A 142 6.64 0.32 6.20
N GLN A 143 6.35 1.05 5.14
CA GLN A 143 5.17 1.93 5.01
C GLN A 143 4.15 1.32 4.05
N THR A 144 4.59 0.55 3.06
CA THR A 144 3.74 -0.26 2.19
C THR A 144 3.81 -1.72 2.63
N LEU A 145 2.64 -2.29 2.96
CA LEU A 145 2.52 -3.69 3.37
C LEU A 145 1.88 -4.56 2.28
N TRP A 146 1.12 -3.94 1.40
CA TRP A 146 0.52 -4.60 0.26
C TRP A 146 0.47 -3.66 -0.96
N PRO A 147 0.90 -4.12 -2.16
CA PRO A 147 1.57 -5.41 -2.39
C PRO A 147 2.86 -5.50 -1.56
N PHE A 148 3.20 -6.73 -1.09
CA PHE A 148 4.38 -6.89 -0.25
C PHE A 148 5.64 -6.73 -1.09
N PRO A 149 6.56 -5.82 -0.75
CA PRO A 149 7.74 -5.51 -1.57
C PRO A 149 8.86 -6.54 -1.36
N ALA A 150 8.62 -7.80 -1.75
CA ALA A 150 9.50 -8.93 -1.48
C ALA A 150 10.93 -8.74 -2.04
N ALA A 151 11.06 -8.19 -3.24
CA ALA A 151 12.35 -7.94 -3.87
C ALA A 151 13.19 -6.93 -3.06
N MET A 152 12.57 -5.83 -2.64
CA MET A 152 13.20 -4.81 -1.80
C MET A 152 13.59 -5.39 -0.42
N VAL A 153 12.69 -6.12 0.23
CA VAL A 153 12.98 -6.74 1.53
C VAL A 153 14.16 -7.70 1.42
N ARG A 154 14.20 -8.57 0.40
CA ARG A 154 15.31 -9.47 0.14
C ARG A 154 16.63 -8.72 -0.06
N GLU A 155 16.61 -7.65 -0.83
CA GLU A 155 17.80 -6.83 -1.07
C GLU A 155 18.32 -6.21 0.24
N LYS A 156 17.44 -5.58 1.02
CA LYS A 156 17.82 -4.85 2.24
C LYS A 156 18.21 -5.76 3.39
N THR A 157 17.79 -7.01 3.38
CA THR A 157 18.10 -7.99 4.44
C THR A 157 19.34 -8.84 4.16
N ARG A 158 19.87 -8.83 2.95
CA ARG A 158 20.91 -9.79 2.48
C ARG A 158 22.18 -9.84 3.33
N ASN A 159 22.55 -8.73 3.98
CA ASN A 159 23.76 -8.63 4.78
C ASN A 159 23.53 -8.85 6.27
N ALA A 160 22.28 -8.92 6.70
CA ALA A 160 21.92 -9.11 8.10
C ALA A 160 22.13 -10.57 8.51
N ARG A 161 22.78 -10.78 9.65
CA ARG A 161 22.93 -12.10 10.26
C ARG A 161 21.63 -12.56 10.94
N TYR A 162 20.91 -11.62 11.50
CA TYR A 162 19.64 -11.85 12.19
C TYR A 162 18.58 -10.89 11.67
N ILE A 163 17.40 -11.41 11.38
CA ILE A 163 16.22 -10.62 11.01
C ILE A 163 15.16 -10.86 12.07
N VAL A 164 14.67 -9.77 12.65
CA VAL A 164 13.62 -9.79 13.68
C VAL A 164 12.44 -8.96 13.22
N VAL A 165 11.27 -9.57 13.10
CA VAL A 165 10.04 -8.84 12.76
C VAL A 165 9.33 -8.41 14.04
N VAL A 166 9.14 -7.09 14.19
CA VAL A 166 8.48 -6.47 15.34
C VAL A 166 7.11 -5.99 14.92
N GLU A 167 6.08 -6.70 15.35
CA GLU A 167 4.69 -6.40 14.98
C GLU A 167 3.71 -6.73 16.11
N MET A 168 2.58 -5.98 16.15
CA MET A 168 1.55 -6.14 17.16
C MET A 168 0.39 -7.01 16.67
N ASN A 169 0.71 -8.22 16.20
CA ASN A 169 -0.26 -9.18 15.70
C ASN A 169 0.30 -10.62 15.78
N MET A 170 -0.36 -11.58 15.13
CA MET A 170 0.00 -12.99 15.19
C MET A 170 1.05 -13.42 14.13
N GLY A 171 1.86 -12.49 13.61
CA GLY A 171 2.93 -12.81 12.67
C GLY A 171 2.53 -12.75 11.20
N GLN A 172 1.59 -11.88 10.83
CA GLN A 172 1.12 -11.77 9.44
C GLN A 172 2.24 -11.27 8.51
N VAL A 173 2.95 -10.20 8.89
CA VAL A 173 4.07 -9.70 8.08
C VAL A 173 5.29 -10.61 8.18
N LEU A 174 5.50 -11.26 9.33
CA LEU A 174 6.55 -12.27 9.46
C LEU A 174 6.46 -13.38 8.39
N GLN A 175 5.25 -13.83 8.03
CA GLN A 175 5.10 -14.85 6.99
C GLN A 175 5.54 -14.31 5.61
N SER A 176 5.18 -13.07 5.28
CA SER A 176 5.62 -12.42 4.04
C SER A 176 7.14 -12.23 4.00
N VAL A 177 7.75 -11.81 5.12
CA VAL A 177 9.21 -11.69 5.25
C VAL A 177 9.88 -13.05 5.07
N LYS A 178 9.41 -14.12 5.74
CA LYS A 178 9.95 -15.49 5.58
C LYS A 178 9.90 -16.01 4.14
N THR A 179 8.90 -15.57 3.38
CA THR A 179 8.77 -15.96 1.96
C THR A 179 9.73 -15.16 1.07
N ALA A 180 10.09 -13.95 1.49
CA ALA A 180 10.93 -13.05 0.72
C ALA A 180 12.43 -13.31 0.89
N VAL A 181 12.89 -13.83 2.06
CA VAL A 181 14.31 -13.96 2.44
C VAL A 181 14.83 -15.39 2.38
#